data_641b5af8c49b9303618ea25eb537471b
#
_entry.id   641b5af8c49b9303618ea25eb537471b
#
_cell.length_a   1.000
_cell.length_b   1.000
_cell.length_c   1.000
_cell.angle_alpha   90.00
_cell.angle_beta   90.00
_cell.angle_gamma   90.00
#
_symmetry.space_group_name_H-M   'P 1'
#
loop_
_entity.id
_entity.type
_entity.pdbx_description
1 polymer ?
#
loop_
_entity_poly.entity_id
_entity_poly.type
_entity_poly.pdbx_seq_one_letter_code
_entity_poly.pdbx_strand_id
1 'polypeptide(L)'
;MSELMSSIDQRTKLVGENRLELLMFKLGSRHTFALNVFKIREVITVPLMNQMPGSHHHLKGVTNYRGASIPVIDLRSAIKITTNEDEYEAQNVIITEYNRSVQGFLIGQVMRIINTSWSDIQPPPSTAGKNNYLTAITQVEVEGKNELVEIIDVEKVLAEIVEYDTTISEDVLDETVTSHLKGKKILIVDDSSTARWQMRETLTQLGLVIIEQNDGLKALTLLKSWADEGKKVTDEILMMFTDAEMPEMDGYRLTAEVRQDPRMSDLFIALNTSLSGSFNEAMVEKVGCNRFISKFQPDLLVDVVQQRMREKLADGS
;
A
#
# COMPACT_ATOMS: atom_id res chain seq x y z
N MET A 1 8.42 -16.19 -22.42
CA MET A 1 7.53 -15.05 -22.76
C MET A 1 6.04 -15.37 -22.64
N SER A 2 5.59 -16.59 -23.03
CA SER A 2 4.16 -16.97 -22.96
C SER A 2 3.61 -17.14 -21.53
N GLU A 3 4.38 -17.70 -20.60
CA GLU A 3 3.96 -17.87 -19.18
C GLU A 3 3.90 -16.55 -18.42
N LEU A 4 4.81 -15.62 -18.69
CA LEU A 4 4.79 -14.28 -18.12
C LEU A 4 3.56 -13.48 -18.60
N MET A 5 3.27 -13.57 -19.91
CA MET A 5 2.06 -12.94 -20.50
C MET A 5 0.77 -13.56 -19.95
N SER A 6 0.72 -14.88 -19.75
CA SER A 6 -0.48 -15.53 -19.19
C SER A 6 -0.69 -15.17 -17.70
N SER A 7 0.38 -15.02 -16.94
CA SER A 7 0.31 -14.54 -15.53
C SER A 7 -0.08 -13.06 -15.45
N ILE A 8 0.37 -12.24 -16.41
CA ILE A 8 -0.02 -10.85 -16.57
C ILE A 8 -1.51 -10.73 -16.93
N ASP A 9 -1.98 -11.53 -17.88
CA ASP A 9 -3.40 -11.54 -18.28
C ASP A 9 -4.32 -12.07 -17.16
N GLN A 10 -3.89 -13.05 -16.38
CA GLN A 10 -4.64 -13.51 -15.20
C GLN A 10 -4.71 -12.44 -14.10
N ARG A 11 -3.60 -11.78 -13.80
CA ARG A 11 -3.55 -10.70 -12.80
C ARG A 11 -4.33 -9.46 -13.27
N THR A 12 -4.29 -9.15 -14.57
CA THR A 12 -5.06 -8.02 -15.16
C THR A 12 -6.57 -8.30 -15.18
N LYS A 13 -6.99 -9.55 -15.27
CA LYS A 13 -8.41 -9.94 -15.12
C LYS A 13 -8.88 -9.81 -13.67
N LEU A 14 -8.01 -10.06 -12.69
CA LEU A 14 -8.30 -9.89 -11.25
C LEU A 14 -8.47 -8.41 -10.87
N VAL A 15 -7.69 -7.51 -11.49
CA VAL A 15 -7.75 -6.02 -11.33
C VAL A 15 -9.05 -5.45 -11.89
N GLY A 16 -10.08 -5.99 -12.05
CA GLY A 16 -11.40 -5.46 -12.48
C GLY A 16 -12.55 -6.25 -11.89
N GLU A 17 -12.24 -7.38 -11.23
CA GLU A 17 -13.24 -8.30 -10.71
C GLU A 17 -13.59 -8.08 -9.24
N ASN A 18 -13.05 -7.03 -8.59
CA ASN A 18 -13.30 -6.74 -7.17
C ASN A 18 -12.91 -7.91 -6.23
N ARG A 19 -11.89 -8.69 -6.60
CA ARG A 19 -11.42 -9.87 -5.87
C ARG A 19 -10.15 -9.59 -5.09
N LEU A 20 -10.04 -10.21 -3.92
CA LEU A 20 -8.88 -10.17 -3.05
C LEU A 20 -8.41 -11.60 -2.76
N GLU A 21 -7.12 -11.86 -2.94
CA GLU A 21 -6.48 -13.13 -2.57
C GLU A 21 -5.79 -12.99 -1.23
N LEU A 22 -6.17 -13.82 -0.27
CA LEU A 22 -5.66 -13.77 1.10
C LEU A 22 -4.94 -15.07 1.46
N LEU A 23 -3.69 -14.99 1.90
CA LEU A 23 -2.98 -16.08 2.53
C LEU A 23 -3.37 -16.14 4.00
N MET A 24 -4.03 -17.22 4.41
CA MET A 24 -4.42 -17.45 5.80
C MET A 24 -3.33 -18.17 6.58
N PHE A 25 -3.12 -17.77 7.84
CA PHE A 25 -2.13 -18.36 8.74
C PHE A 25 -2.53 -18.22 10.21
N LYS A 26 -1.83 -18.95 11.08
CA LYS A 26 -1.98 -18.91 12.54
C LYS A 26 -0.77 -18.25 13.20
N LEU A 27 -1.00 -17.61 14.35
CA LEU A 27 0.04 -17.04 15.21
C LEU A 27 0.03 -17.62 16.63
N GLY A 28 -0.33 -18.92 16.74
CA GLY A 28 -0.41 -19.61 18.05
C GLY A 28 -1.62 -19.26 18.90
N SER A 29 -2.59 -18.51 18.34
CA SER A 29 -3.86 -18.23 18.96
C SER A 29 -5.00 -18.97 18.24
N ARG A 30 -6.22 -18.89 18.79
CA ARG A 30 -7.42 -19.41 18.09
C ARG A 30 -7.82 -18.57 16.89
N HIS A 31 -7.31 -17.35 16.81
CA HIS A 31 -7.58 -16.42 15.71
C HIS A 31 -6.94 -16.89 14.42
N THR A 32 -7.60 -16.59 13.32
CA THR A 32 -7.06 -16.78 11.98
C THR A 32 -6.73 -15.43 11.40
N PHE A 33 -5.48 -15.32 10.96
CA PHE A 33 -4.95 -14.10 10.35
C PHE A 33 -4.79 -14.28 8.85
N ALA A 34 -4.82 -13.18 8.12
CA ALA A 34 -4.53 -13.21 6.71
C ALA A 34 -3.71 -12.00 6.27
N LEU A 35 -3.00 -12.21 5.16
CA LEU A 35 -2.28 -11.16 4.46
C LEU A 35 -2.63 -11.21 2.98
N ASN A 36 -2.75 -10.05 2.35
CA ASN A 36 -2.96 -9.94 0.91
C ASN A 36 -1.78 -10.60 0.17
N VAL A 37 -2.08 -11.55 -0.72
CA VAL A 37 -1.07 -12.30 -1.49
C VAL A 37 -0.20 -11.36 -2.32
N PHE A 38 -0.74 -10.25 -2.80
CA PHE A 38 0.04 -9.26 -3.56
C PHE A 38 1.18 -8.62 -2.76
N LYS A 39 1.06 -8.56 -1.42
CA LYS A 39 2.13 -8.08 -0.53
C LYS A 39 3.17 -9.15 -0.22
N ILE A 40 2.93 -10.40 -0.64
CA ILE A 40 3.78 -11.55 -0.35
C ILE A 40 4.68 -11.85 -1.56
N ARG A 41 5.99 -11.86 -1.32
CA ARG A 41 6.96 -12.27 -2.32
C ARG A 41 7.15 -13.78 -2.33
N GLU A 42 7.22 -14.37 -1.15
CA GLU A 42 7.46 -15.79 -0.95
C GLU A 42 7.12 -16.21 0.49
N VAL A 43 6.81 -17.49 0.70
CA VAL A 43 6.73 -18.11 2.03
C VAL A 43 7.80 -19.17 2.12
N ILE A 44 8.65 -19.08 3.13
CA ILE A 44 9.73 -20.04 3.38
C ILE A 44 9.59 -20.67 4.76
N THR A 45 10.19 -21.84 4.97
CA THR A 45 10.35 -22.39 6.30
C THR A 45 11.30 -21.54 7.13
N VAL A 46 11.18 -21.58 8.46
CA VAL A 46 12.02 -20.78 9.36
C VAL A 46 13.50 -21.04 9.07
N PRO A 47 14.26 -20.04 8.62
CA PRO A 47 15.68 -20.18 8.33
C PRO A 47 16.52 -20.04 9.60
N LEU A 48 17.81 -20.36 9.49
CA LEU A 48 18.77 -19.96 10.53
C LEU A 48 18.85 -18.45 10.61
N MET A 49 18.75 -17.92 11.82
CA MET A 49 18.75 -16.47 12.09
C MET A 49 19.89 -16.12 13.03
N ASN A 50 20.57 -15.02 12.75
CA ASN A 50 21.57 -14.43 13.64
C ASN A 50 20.91 -13.31 14.44
N GLN A 51 21.01 -13.36 15.75
CA GLN A 51 20.52 -12.30 16.61
C GLN A 51 21.38 -11.03 16.46
N MET A 52 20.75 -9.87 16.47
CA MET A 52 21.42 -8.58 16.44
C MET A 52 21.37 -7.93 17.83
N PRO A 53 22.51 -7.75 18.51
CA PRO A 53 22.56 -7.08 19.80
C PRO A 53 22.04 -5.64 19.70
N GLY A 54 21.17 -5.23 20.64
CA GLY A 54 20.61 -3.89 20.68
C GLY A 54 19.51 -3.60 19.64
N SER A 55 19.06 -4.60 18.91
CA SER A 55 17.96 -4.45 17.95
C SER A 55 16.60 -4.28 18.64
N HIS A 56 15.61 -3.83 17.88
CA HIS A 56 14.24 -3.71 18.34
C HIS A 56 13.71 -5.06 18.84
N HIS A 57 12.92 -5.07 19.93
CA HIS A 57 12.46 -6.29 20.60
C HIS A 57 11.58 -7.20 19.73
N HIS A 58 10.92 -6.67 18.70
CA HIS A 58 10.18 -7.46 17.73
C HIS A 58 11.06 -8.05 16.62
N LEU A 59 12.32 -7.62 16.49
CA LEU A 59 13.27 -8.21 15.54
C LEU A 59 13.81 -9.52 16.11
N LYS A 60 13.44 -10.63 15.50
CA LYS A 60 13.91 -11.95 15.92
C LYS A 60 15.36 -12.21 15.54
N GLY A 61 15.81 -11.62 14.45
CA GLY A 61 17.16 -11.72 13.94
C GLY A 61 17.26 -11.32 12.48
N VAL A 62 18.42 -11.63 11.88
CA VAL A 62 18.71 -11.42 10.46
C VAL A 62 19.04 -12.76 9.83
N THR A 63 18.56 -12.98 8.62
CA THR A 63 18.84 -14.19 7.83
C THR A 63 19.34 -13.82 6.43
N ASN A 64 19.98 -14.79 5.77
CA ASN A 64 20.33 -14.65 4.35
C ASN A 64 19.16 -15.12 3.48
N TYR A 65 18.65 -14.23 2.66
CA TYR A 65 17.63 -14.54 1.67
C TYR A 65 18.13 -14.14 0.27
N ARG A 66 18.36 -15.12 -0.59
CA ARG A 66 18.86 -14.94 -1.96
C ARG A 66 20.12 -14.07 -2.07
N GLY A 67 21.04 -14.20 -1.11
CA GLY A 67 22.29 -13.44 -1.07
C GLY A 67 22.22 -12.08 -0.38
N ALA A 68 21.03 -11.62 0.01
CA ALA A 68 20.85 -10.41 0.79
C ALA A 68 20.56 -10.74 2.27
N SER A 69 21.10 -9.96 3.19
CA SER A 69 20.75 -10.04 4.61
C SER A 69 19.45 -9.28 4.86
N ILE A 70 18.42 -10.00 5.33
CA ILE A 70 17.11 -9.41 5.60
C ILE A 70 16.73 -9.54 7.08
N PRO A 71 16.04 -8.54 7.66
CA PRO A 71 15.49 -8.64 9.01
C PRO A 71 14.29 -9.59 9.04
N VAL A 72 14.15 -10.34 10.14
CA VAL A 72 12.99 -11.20 10.41
C VAL A 72 12.30 -10.72 11.68
N ILE A 73 11.06 -10.30 11.53
CA ILE A 73 10.21 -9.71 12.56
C ILE A 73 9.28 -10.80 13.12
N ASP A 74 9.18 -10.90 14.42
CA ASP A 74 8.18 -11.74 15.07
C ASP A 74 6.82 -11.03 15.00
N LEU A 75 5.98 -11.45 14.04
CA LEU A 75 4.69 -10.82 13.79
C LEU A 75 3.75 -10.93 15.00
N ARG A 76 3.76 -12.07 15.70
CA ARG A 76 2.98 -12.31 16.92
C ARG A 76 3.31 -11.28 18.01
N SER A 77 4.60 -11.11 18.27
CA SER A 77 5.10 -10.14 19.23
C SER A 77 4.77 -8.71 18.81
N ALA A 78 4.93 -8.39 17.53
CA ALA A 78 4.69 -7.06 16.99
C ALA A 78 3.23 -6.62 17.11
N ILE A 79 2.27 -7.52 16.83
CA ILE A 79 0.84 -7.22 16.97
C ILE A 79 0.28 -7.55 18.37
N LYS A 80 1.17 -7.82 19.34
CA LYS A 80 0.85 -7.99 20.77
C LYS A 80 -0.13 -9.12 21.08
N ILE A 81 -0.06 -10.22 20.33
CA ILE A 81 -0.88 -11.41 20.65
C ILE A 81 -0.24 -12.15 21.83
N THR A 82 -1.03 -12.24 22.90
CA THR A 82 -0.69 -13.04 24.06
C THR A 82 -1.18 -14.48 23.86
N THR A 83 -0.27 -15.44 23.86
CA THR A 83 -0.55 -16.87 23.88
C THR A 83 0.29 -17.51 24.97
N ASN A 84 -0.08 -18.70 25.43
CA ASN A 84 0.83 -19.50 26.26
C ASN A 84 2.05 -19.85 25.42
N GLU A 85 3.23 -19.38 25.82
CA GLU A 85 4.49 -19.52 25.06
C GLU A 85 4.81 -20.98 24.73
N ASP A 86 4.34 -21.92 25.53
CA ASP A 86 4.58 -23.37 25.39
C ASP A 86 3.85 -24.02 24.21
N GLU A 87 2.86 -23.35 23.58
CA GLU A 87 2.05 -23.90 22.49
C GLU A 87 2.33 -23.30 21.11
N TYR A 88 3.21 -22.30 21.00
CA TYR A 88 3.51 -21.66 19.73
C TYR A 88 4.90 -21.96 19.23
N GLU A 89 4.99 -22.70 18.15
CA GLU A 89 6.20 -22.87 17.36
C GLU A 89 6.05 -22.12 16.02
N ALA A 90 6.98 -21.20 15.78
CA ALA A 90 7.06 -20.54 14.49
C ALA A 90 7.55 -21.53 13.44
N GLN A 91 6.81 -21.68 12.34
CA GLN A 91 7.08 -22.67 11.30
C GLN A 91 7.49 -22.06 9.98
N ASN A 92 7.04 -20.83 9.72
CA ASN A 92 7.21 -20.18 8.43
C ASN A 92 7.62 -18.71 8.59
N VAL A 93 8.20 -18.18 7.52
CA VAL A 93 8.47 -16.76 7.35
C VAL A 93 7.81 -16.29 6.06
N ILE A 94 6.93 -15.31 6.14
CA ILE A 94 6.41 -14.60 4.98
C ILE A 94 7.43 -13.54 4.60
N ILE A 95 7.96 -13.63 3.40
CA ILE A 95 8.85 -12.62 2.82
C ILE A 95 8.00 -11.58 2.10
N THR A 96 8.18 -10.34 2.47
CA THR A 96 7.54 -9.19 1.84
C THR A 96 8.60 -8.22 1.32
N GLU A 97 8.23 -7.41 0.36
CA GLU A 97 9.03 -6.27 -0.08
C GLU A 97 8.22 -5.01 0.10
N TYR A 98 8.73 -4.08 0.88
CA TYR A 98 8.12 -2.79 1.10
C TYR A 98 9.19 -1.70 1.02
N ASN A 99 8.94 -0.65 0.25
CA ASN A 99 9.90 0.44 0.02
C ASN A 99 11.28 -0.05 -0.45
N ARG A 100 11.34 -1.02 -1.37
CA ARG A 100 12.57 -1.69 -1.84
C ARG A 100 13.35 -2.40 -0.72
N SER A 101 12.84 -2.43 0.49
CA SER A 101 13.39 -3.22 1.58
C SER A 101 12.69 -4.57 1.65
N VAL A 102 13.46 -5.63 1.68
CA VAL A 102 12.94 -6.99 1.84
C VAL A 102 13.05 -7.38 3.31
N GLN A 103 11.96 -7.86 3.87
CA GLN A 103 11.88 -8.32 5.25
C GLN A 103 11.06 -9.59 5.37
N GLY A 104 11.29 -10.34 6.43
CA GLY A 104 10.54 -11.53 6.80
C GLY A 104 9.64 -11.29 8.00
N PHE A 105 8.42 -11.83 7.97
CA PHE A 105 7.53 -11.92 9.12
C PHE A 105 7.42 -13.36 9.58
N LEU A 106 7.87 -13.62 10.79
CA LEU A 106 7.81 -14.93 11.42
C LEU A 106 6.35 -15.23 11.80
N ILE A 107 5.85 -16.36 11.32
CA ILE A 107 4.49 -16.82 11.54
C ILE A 107 4.46 -18.29 11.94
N GLY A 108 3.32 -18.77 12.42
CA GLY A 108 3.09 -20.20 12.67
C GLY A 108 2.73 -20.97 11.39
N GLN A 109 1.67 -21.75 11.50
CA GLN A 109 1.19 -22.58 10.40
C GLN A 109 0.55 -21.74 9.29
N VAL A 110 0.98 -21.95 8.05
CA VAL A 110 0.26 -21.50 6.86
C VAL A 110 -0.89 -22.45 6.60
N MET A 111 -2.08 -21.91 6.36
CA MET A 111 -3.29 -22.70 6.12
C MET A 111 -3.55 -22.85 4.61
N ARG A 112 -4.14 -21.84 3.99
CA ARG A 112 -4.51 -21.83 2.57
C ARG A 112 -4.63 -20.42 2.03
N ILE A 113 -4.63 -20.30 0.72
CA ILE A 113 -5.05 -19.06 0.04
C ILE A 113 -6.56 -19.14 -0.20
N ILE A 114 -7.25 -18.04 0.05
CA ILE A 114 -8.66 -17.88 -0.25
C ILE A 114 -8.85 -16.71 -1.21
N ASN A 115 -9.88 -16.85 -2.06
CA ASN A 115 -10.38 -15.76 -2.87
C ASN A 115 -11.64 -15.20 -2.22
N THR A 116 -11.66 -13.92 -1.98
CA THR A 116 -12.81 -13.20 -1.41
C THR A 116 -13.11 -11.96 -2.26
N SER A 117 -14.29 -11.40 -2.08
CA SER A 117 -14.66 -10.12 -2.68
C SER A 117 -14.47 -8.99 -1.67
N TRP A 118 -14.14 -7.81 -2.13
CA TRP A 118 -14.12 -6.62 -1.27
C TRP A 118 -15.48 -6.35 -0.62
N SER A 119 -16.59 -6.79 -1.21
CA SER A 119 -17.93 -6.72 -0.61
C SER A 119 -18.09 -7.56 0.65
N ASP A 120 -17.26 -8.60 0.82
CA ASP A 120 -17.30 -9.52 1.96
C ASP A 120 -16.33 -9.10 3.07
N ILE A 121 -15.61 -8.00 2.85
CA ILE A 121 -14.63 -7.44 3.76
C ILE A 121 -15.24 -6.28 4.53
N GLN A 122 -15.07 -6.28 5.83
CA GLN A 122 -15.59 -5.26 6.73
C GLN A 122 -14.43 -4.52 7.41
N PRO A 123 -14.56 -3.20 7.64
CA PRO A 123 -13.58 -2.48 8.44
C PRO A 123 -13.53 -3.04 9.86
N PRO A 124 -12.38 -2.94 10.56
CA PRO A 124 -12.30 -3.32 11.96
C PRO A 124 -13.34 -2.56 12.78
N PRO A 125 -13.91 -3.18 13.83
CA PRO A 125 -14.82 -2.48 14.72
C PRO A 125 -14.18 -1.22 15.30
N SER A 126 -14.94 -0.14 15.43
CA SER A 126 -14.43 1.12 16.01
C SER A 126 -13.87 0.95 17.42
N THR A 127 -14.34 -0.08 18.14
CA THR A 127 -13.86 -0.49 19.46
C THR A 127 -12.45 -1.12 19.45
N ALA A 128 -11.95 -1.55 18.29
CA ALA A 128 -10.61 -2.11 18.17
C ALA A 128 -9.49 -1.06 18.41
N GLY A 129 -9.87 0.22 18.49
CA GLY A 129 -8.96 1.33 18.77
C GLY A 129 -8.15 1.77 17.54
N LYS A 130 -7.58 2.97 17.61
CA LYS A 130 -6.79 3.56 16.51
C LYS A 130 -5.45 2.85 16.28
N ASN A 131 -4.96 2.12 17.27
CA ASN A 131 -3.65 1.44 17.23
C ASN A 131 -3.78 -0.07 16.91
N ASN A 132 -4.91 -0.52 16.36
CA ASN A 132 -5.01 -1.90 15.89
C ASN A 132 -4.19 -2.08 14.60
N TYR A 133 -3.70 -3.30 14.38
CA TYR A 133 -2.89 -3.66 13.20
C TYR A 133 -3.72 -4.32 12.10
N LEU A 134 -5.04 -4.15 12.14
CA LEU A 134 -5.95 -4.75 11.17
C LEU A 134 -6.30 -3.72 10.10
N THR A 135 -6.18 -4.13 8.86
CA THR A 135 -6.76 -3.40 7.73
C THR A 135 -8.28 -3.65 7.67
N ALA A 136 -8.67 -4.91 7.86
CA ALA A 136 -10.05 -5.35 7.71
C ALA A 136 -10.30 -6.71 8.38
N ILE A 137 -11.56 -7.14 8.39
CA ILE A 137 -11.98 -8.48 8.80
C ILE A 137 -12.90 -9.09 7.74
N THR A 138 -12.87 -10.42 7.62
CA THR A 138 -13.80 -11.16 6.77
C THR A 138 -14.24 -12.46 7.45
N GLN A 139 -15.30 -13.08 6.95
CA GLN A 139 -15.74 -14.40 7.40
C GLN A 139 -15.54 -15.43 6.31
N VAL A 140 -14.96 -16.56 6.66
CA VAL A 140 -14.66 -17.63 5.72
C VAL A 140 -15.14 -18.95 6.30
N GLU A 141 -15.76 -19.77 5.46
CA GLU A 141 -16.09 -21.13 5.83
C GLU A 141 -14.85 -22.02 5.83
N VAL A 142 -14.49 -22.53 6.99
CA VAL A 142 -13.41 -23.49 7.23
C VAL A 142 -14.00 -24.74 7.85
N GLU A 143 -13.91 -25.87 7.18
CA GLU A 143 -14.42 -27.18 7.67
C GLU A 143 -15.89 -27.13 8.15
N GLY A 144 -16.75 -26.40 7.42
CA GLY A 144 -18.17 -26.27 7.74
C GLY A 144 -18.47 -25.31 8.88
N LYS A 145 -17.49 -24.51 9.34
CA LYS A 145 -17.67 -23.46 10.34
C LYS A 145 -17.27 -22.11 9.78
N ASN A 146 -18.04 -21.09 10.09
CA ASN A 146 -17.66 -19.71 9.78
C ASN A 146 -16.58 -19.25 10.75
N GLU A 147 -15.38 -19.02 10.26
CA GLU A 147 -14.27 -18.44 11.01
C GLU A 147 -14.11 -16.95 10.64
N LEU A 148 -13.89 -16.14 11.68
CA LEU A 148 -13.48 -14.75 11.50
C LEU A 148 -12.00 -14.73 11.11
N VAL A 149 -11.68 -14.03 10.02
CA VAL A 149 -10.31 -13.85 9.52
C VAL A 149 -9.93 -12.39 9.65
N GLU A 150 -8.83 -12.14 10.33
CA GLU A 150 -8.28 -10.81 10.61
C GLU A 150 -7.18 -10.48 9.60
N ILE A 151 -7.40 -9.46 8.77
CA ILE A 151 -6.44 -9.04 7.73
C ILE A 151 -5.46 -8.05 8.33
N ILE A 152 -4.17 -8.39 8.34
CA ILE A 152 -3.13 -7.61 9.01
C ILE A 152 -2.55 -6.55 8.06
N ASP A 153 -2.36 -5.34 8.61
CA ASP A 153 -1.60 -4.26 8.03
C ASP A 153 -0.10 -4.39 8.41
N VAL A 154 0.66 -5.10 7.61
CA VAL A 154 2.11 -5.29 7.83
C VAL A 154 2.91 -4.01 7.61
N GLU A 155 2.39 -3.06 6.84
CA GLU A 155 3.04 -1.76 6.64
C GLU A 155 3.00 -0.96 7.93
N LYS A 156 1.87 -1.00 8.64
CA LYS A 156 1.73 -0.40 9.96
C LYS A 156 2.61 -1.08 11.00
N VAL A 157 2.74 -2.41 10.95
CA VAL A 157 3.69 -3.15 11.81
C VAL A 157 5.12 -2.68 11.56
N LEU A 158 5.51 -2.53 10.30
CA LEU A 158 6.85 -2.06 9.92
C LEU A 158 7.09 -0.63 10.38
N ALA A 159 6.09 0.24 10.28
CA ALA A 159 6.20 1.65 10.65
C ALA A 159 6.51 1.87 12.14
N GLU A 160 6.14 0.92 13.00
CA GLU A 160 6.48 0.98 14.43
C GLU A 160 7.91 0.47 14.73
N ILE A 161 8.51 -0.31 13.82
CA ILE A 161 9.81 -0.95 14.03
C ILE A 161 10.92 -0.21 13.29
N VAL A 162 10.61 0.34 12.12
CA VAL A 162 11.55 1.02 11.24
C VAL A 162 11.19 2.51 11.21
N GLU A 163 12.15 3.35 11.55
CA GLU A 163 12.02 4.79 11.33
C GLU A 163 12.05 5.05 9.83
N TYR A 164 10.98 5.65 9.32
CA TYR A 164 10.93 6.04 7.92
C TYR A 164 11.53 7.44 7.76
N ASP A 165 12.53 7.53 6.91
CA ASP A 165 13.07 8.80 6.49
C ASP A 165 12.13 9.45 5.47
N THR A 166 11.54 10.58 5.85
CA THR A 166 10.70 11.41 4.98
C THR A 166 11.44 12.65 4.48
N THR A 167 12.74 12.73 4.75
CA THR A 167 13.59 13.86 4.38
C THR A 167 13.77 13.89 2.85
N ILE A 168 13.65 15.07 2.30
CA ILE A 168 13.89 15.33 0.88
C ILE A 168 15.37 15.68 0.70
N SER A 169 16.04 15.06 -0.27
CA SER A 169 17.42 15.39 -0.60
C SER A 169 17.49 16.78 -1.22
N GLU A 170 18.45 17.60 -0.78
CA GLU A 170 18.58 18.99 -1.27
C GLU A 170 18.83 19.09 -2.78
N ASP A 171 19.50 18.10 -3.36
CA ASP A 171 19.82 18.03 -4.79
C ASP A 171 18.62 17.75 -5.70
N VAL A 172 17.50 17.30 -5.13
CA VAL A 172 16.25 17.05 -5.88
C VAL A 172 15.38 18.31 -5.97
N LEU A 173 15.60 19.30 -5.09
CA LEU A 173 14.78 20.50 -5.02
C LEU A 173 15.14 21.52 -6.10
N ASP A 174 14.19 21.82 -6.98
CA ASP A 174 14.25 22.94 -7.92
C ASP A 174 13.52 24.15 -7.29
N GLU A 175 14.31 25.11 -6.78
CA GLU A 175 13.76 26.27 -6.07
C GLU A 175 12.79 27.09 -6.94
N THR A 176 13.03 27.18 -8.25
CA THR A 176 12.17 27.93 -9.17
C THR A 176 10.78 27.31 -9.28
N VAL A 177 10.71 25.99 -9.34
CA VAL A 177 9.45 25.23 -9.40
C VAL A 177 8.78 25.17 -8.02
N THR A 178 9.57 24.92 -6.98
CA THR A 178 9.08 24.77 -5.60
C THR A 178 8.38 26.04 -5.10
N SER A 179 8.85 27.22 -5.52
CA SER A 179 8.20 28.49 -5.18
C SER A 179 6.73 28.57 -5.65
N HIS A 180 6.38 27.89 -6.75
CA HIS A 180 5.02 27.85 -7.32
C HIS A 180 4.13 26.75 -6.71
N LEU A 181 4.70 25.85 -5.90
CA LEU A 181 3.96 24.77 -5.23
C LEU A 181 3.24 25.23 -3.97
N LYS A 182 3.71 26.30 -3.34
CA LYS A 182 3.17 26.79 -2.06
C LYS A 182 1.67 27.05 -2.14
N GLY A 183 0.91 26.36 -1.27
CA GLY A 183 -0.54 26.46 -1.19
C GLY A 183 -1.30 25.67 -2.27
N LYS A 184 -0.63 25.04 -3.22
CA LYS A 184 -1.29 24.10 -4.15
C LYS A 184 -1.76 22.87 -3.39
N LYS A 185 -2.91 22.34 -3.81
CA LYS A 185 -3.51 21.16 -3.18
C LYS A 185 -3.16 19.90 -3.95
N ILE A 186 -2.93 18.82 -3.23
CA ILE A 186 -2.74 17.46 -3.77
C ILE A 186 -3.71 16.53 -3.05
N LEU A 187 -4.33 15.62 -3.82
CA LEU A 187 -5.15 14.54 -3.28
C LEU A 187 -4.32 13.28 -3.13
N ILE A 188 -4.26 12.71 -1.92
CA ILE A 188 -3.64 11.41 -1.62
C ILE A 188 -4.76 10.42 -1.33
N VAL A 189 -4.74 9.28 -2.02
CA VAL A 189 -5.72 8.20 -1.87
C VAL A 189 -4.97 6.90 -1.59
N ASP A 190 -5.09 6.37 -0.38
CA ASP A 190 -4.39 5.14 0.04
C ASP A 190 -5.12 4.59 1.28
N ASP A 191 -5.33 3.29 1.38
CA ASP A 191 -6.00 2.68 2.53
C ASP A 191 -5.10 2.63 3.77
N SER A 192 -3.78 2.56 3.57
CA SER A 192 -2.78 2.59 4.64
C SER A 192 -2.63 3.99 5.24
N SER A 193 -2.98 4.13 6.52
CA SER A 193 -2.75 5.39 7.25
C SER A 193 -1.27 5.76 7.34
N THR A 194 -0.39 4.78 7.35
CA THR A 194 1.06 4.96 7.36
C THR A 194 1.55 5.54 6.04
N ALA A 195 1.12 4.98 4.91
CA ALA A 195 1.49 5.48 3.59
C ALA A 195 0.99 6.93 3.38
N ARG A 196 -0.26 7.24 3.78
CA ARG A 196 -0.77 8.62 3.72
C ARG A 196 0.04 9.56 4.59
N TRP A 197 0.39 9.15 5.82
CA TRP A 197 1.24 9.94 6.71
C TRP A 197 2.61 10.23 6.08
N GLN A 198 3.29 9.23 5.55
CA GLN A 198 4.60 9.37 4.90
C GLN A 198 4.55 10.35 3.72
N MET A 199 3.57 10.19 2.82
CA MET A 199 3.39 11.12 1.68
C MET A 199 3.08 12.53 2.15
N ARG A 200 2.21 12.69 3.15
CA ARG A 200 1.89 14.00 3.72
C ARG A 200 3.12 14.67 4.31
N GLU A 201 3.88 13.98 5.17
CA GLU A 201 5.09 14.54 5.80
C GLU A 201 6.12 14.98 4.76
N THR A 202 6.30 14.20 3.68
CA THR A 202 7.19 14.57 2.57
C THR A 202 6.66 15.77 1.82
N LEU A 203 5.42 15.74 1.36
CA LEU A 203 4.89 16.74 0.44
C LEU A 203 4.59 18.09 1.14
N THR A 204 4.29 18.10 2.43
CA THR A 204 4.10 19.34 3.18
C THR A 204 5.40 20.15 3.32
N GLN A 205 6.58 19.52 3.22
CA GLN A 205 7.85 20.22 3.18
C GLN A 205 7.98 21.16 1.97
N LEU A 206 7.24 20.86 0.88
CA LEU A 206 7.15 21.72 -0.31
C LEU A 206 6.12 22.85 -0.18
N GLY A 207 5.47 23.00 0.97
CA GLY A 207 4.41 23.97 1.20
C GLY A 207 3.07 23.61 0.54
N LEU A 208 2.89 22.35 0.16
CA LEU A 208 1.65 21.81 -0.41
C LEU A 208 0.58 21.61 0.66
N VAL A 209 -0.68 21.72 0.25
CA VAL A 209 -1.85 21.39 1.07
C VAL A 209 -2.34 20.00 0.69
N ILE A 210 -2.43 19.10 1.64
CA ILE A 210 -2.78 17.71 1.38
C ILE A 210 -4.25 17.47 1.73
N ILE A 211 -4.97 16.86 0.79
CA ILE A 211 -6.31 16.30 0.96
C ILE A 211 -6.14 14.78 0.97
N GLU A 212 -6.72 14.10 1.96
CA GLU A 212 -6.59 12.65 2.11
C GLU A 212 -7.92 11.95 1.93
N GLN A 213 -7.90 10.82 1.23
CA GLN A 213 -8.99 9.84 1.20
C GLN A 213 -8.42 8.44 1.46
N ASN A 214 -9.18 7.60 2.12
CA ASN A 214 -8.73 6.27 2.51
C ASN A 214 -9.27 5.14 1.61
N ASP A 215 -9.99 5.48 0.54
CA ASP A 215 -10.41 4.57 -0.51
C ASP A 215 -10.76 5.31 -1.80
N GLY A 216 -10.76 4.57 -2.93
CA GLY A 216 -11.01 5.13 -4.24
C GLY A 216 -12.44 5.64 -4.42
N LEU A 217 -13.44 5.02 -3.79
CA LEU A 217 -14.84 5.44 -3.92
C LEU A 217 -15.09 6.81 -3.28
N LYS A 218 -14.49 7.06 -2.12
CA LYS A 218 -14.55 8.37 -1.46
C LYS A 218 -13.82 9.44 -2.26
N ALA A 219 -12.66 9.09 -2.84
CA ALA A 219 -11.94 9.99 -3.72
C ALA A 219 -12.77 10.35 -4.95
N LEU A 220 -13.36 9.37 -5.62
CA LEU A 220 -14.23 9.60 -6.77
C LEU A 220 -15.45 10.47 -6.41
N THR A 221 -16.06 10.20 -5.26
CA THR A 221 -17.20 11.00 -4.74
C THR A 221 -16.81 12.45 -4.52
N LEU A 222 -15.62 12.68 -3.92
CA LEU A 222 -15.09 14.03 -3.72
C LEU A 222 -14.86 14.76 -5.06
N LEU A 223 -14.20 14.10 -6.02
CA LEU A 223 -13.91 14.68 -7.34
C LEU A 223 -15.21 15.02 -8.10
N LYS A 224 -16.19 14.10 -8.08
CA LYS A 224 -17.51 14.33 -8.68
C LYS A 224 -18.26 15.47 -8.01
N SER A 225 -18.17 15.61 -6.68
CA SER A 225 -18.82 16.72 -5.97
C SER A 225 -18.31 18.09 -6.44
N TRP A 226 -16.99 18.24 -6.66
CA TRP A 226 -16.45 19.49 -7.22
C TRP A 226 -16.93 19.73 -8.65
N ALA A 227 -16.95 18.68 -9.48
CA ALA A 227 -17.45 18.79 -10.85
C ALA A 227 -18.94 19.14 -10.89
N ASP A 228 -19.76 18.59 -10.00
CA ASP A 228 -21.20 18.88 -9.87
C ASP A 228 -21.47 20.30 -9.36
N GLU A 229 -20.56 20.87 -8.55
CA GLU A 229 -20.55 22.27 -8.15
C GLU A 229 -20.09 23.22 -9.28
N GLY A 230 -19.75 22.70 -10.46
CA GLY A 230 -19.25 23.48 -11.60
C GLY A 230 -17.78 23.90 -11.46
N LYS A 231 -17.03 23.34 -10.53
CA LYS A 231 -15.60 23.60 -10.36
C LYS A 231 -14.80 22.75 -11.34
N LYS A 232 -13.73 23.31 -11.87
CA LYS A 232 -12.76 22.54 -12.64
C LYS A 232 -11.81 21.80 -11.70
N VAL A 233 -11.83 20.47 -11.70
CA VAL A 233 -11.06 19.65 -10.77
C VAL A 233 -9.56 19.96 -10.82
N THR A 234 -9.02 20.24 -12.02
CA THR A 234 -7.60 20.62 -12.22
C THR A 234 -7.22 21.99 -11.67
N ASP A 235 -8.21 22.79 -11.25
CA ASP A 235 -7.98 24.06 -10.55
C ASP A 235 -8.06 23.88 -9.03
N GLU A 236 -8.85 22.90 -8.58
CA GLU A 236 -8.97 22.56 -7.16
C GLU A 236 -7.73 21.79 -6.66
N ILE A 237 -7.17 20.86 -7.45
CA ILE A 237 -5.98 20.11 -7.10
C ILE A 237 -4.98 20.07 -8.25
N LEU A 238 -3.69 20.09 -7.92
CA LEU A 238 -2.59 20.00 -8.87
C LEU A 238 -2.54 18.60 -9.50
N MET A 239 -2.69 17.56 -8.67
CA MET A 239 -2.65 16.17 -9.06
C MET A 239 -3.23 15.26 -7.96
N MET A 240 -3.40 13.99 -8.30
CA MET A 240 -3.78 12.94 -7.38
C MET A 240 -2.71 11.83 -7.34
N PHE A 241 -2.28 11.45 -6.14
CA PHE A 241 -1.60 10.18 -5.88
C PHE A 241 -2.64 9.16 -5.44
N THR A 242 -2.63 7.97 -6.00
CA THR A 242 -3.52 6.89 -5.58
C THR A 242 -2.76 5.59 -5.44
N ASP A 243 -3.02 4.85 -4.37
CA ASP A 243 -2.57 3.46 -4.27
C ASP A 243 -3.25 2.63 -5.35
N ALA A 244 -2.55 1.63 -5.84
CA ALA A 244 -3.07 0.68 -6.81
C ALA A 244 -4.10 -0.28 -6.20
N GLU A 245 -3.89 -0.68 -4.94
CA GLU A 245 -4.66 -1.72 -4.27
C GLU A 245 -5.37 -1.18 -3.02
N MET A 246 -6.64 -0.89 -3.13
CA MET A 246 -7.47 -0.39 -2.03
C MET A 246 -8.82 -1.12 -1.96
N PRO A 247 -9.41 -1.19 -0.75
CA PRO A 247 -10.79 -1.63 -0.57
C PRO A 247 -11.80 -0.81 -1.38
N GLU A 248 -12.97 -1.35 -1.64
CA GLU A 248 -14.12 -0.73 -2.29
C GLU A 248 -13.85 -0.35 -3.75
N MET A 249 -12.82 0.45 -4.00
CA MET A 249 -12.41 0.87 -5.34
C MET A 249 -10.89 1.00 -5.38
N ASP A 250 -10.25 0.15 -6.16
CA ASP A 250 -8.81 0.20 -6.41
C ASP A 250 -8.40 1.43 -7.26
N GLY A 251 -7.10 1.76 -7.26
CA GLY A 251 -6.58 2.92 -7.97
C GLY A 251 -6.69 2.83 -9.48
N TYR A 252 -6.71 1.62 -10.03
CA TYR A 252 -6.89 1.41 -11.46
C TYR A 252 -8.31 1.75 -11.88
N ARG A 253 -9.29 1.25 -11.15
CA ARG A 253 -10.70 1.55 -11.37
C ARG A 253 -10.99 3.03 -11.13
N LEU A 254 -10.46 3.61 -10.05
CA LEU A 254 -10.56 5.05 -9.80
C LEU A 254 -10.04 5.85 -10.98
N THR A 255 -8.86 5.51 -11.50
CA THR A 255 -8.27 6.18 -12.67
C THR A 255 -9.18 6.05 -13.90
N ALA A 256 -9.67 4.85 -14.19
CA ALA A 256 -10.56 4.62 -15.34
C ALA A 256 -11.87 5.44 -15.24
N GLU A 257 -12.49 5.50 -14.05
CA GLU A 257 -13.69 6.31 -13.79
C GLU A 257 -13.41 7.82 -13.97
N VAL A 258 -12.26 8.32 -13.51
CA VAL A 258 -11.84 9.71 -13.71
C VAL A 258 -11.63 10.01 -15.20
N ARG A 259 -11.01 9.11 -15.96
CA ARG A 259 -10.78 9.29 -17.40
C ARG A 259 -12.07 9.27 -18.25
N GLN A 260 -13.08 8.53 -17.78
CA GLN A 260 -14.39 8.46 -18.46
C GLN A 260 -15.25 9.71 -18.27
N ASP A 261 -15.01 10.51 -17.23
CA ASP A 261 -15.78 11.76 -17.02
C ASP A 261 -15.03 12.96 -17.61
N PRO A 262 -15.56 13.59 -18.71
CA PRO A 262 -14.87 14.69 -19.39
C PRO A 262 -14.58 15.91 -18.48
N ARG A 263 -15.28 16.05 -17.36
CA ARG A 263 -15.12 17.17 -16.41
C ARG A 263 -13.86 17.06 -15.56
N MET A 264 -13.26 15.84 -15.50
CA MET A 264 -12.08 15.58 -14.68
C MET A 264 -11.03 14.69 -15.39
N SER A 265 -11.25 14.35 -16.68
CA SER A 265 -10.37 13.49 -17.48
C SER A 265 -8.92 13.98 -17.59
N ASP A 266 -8.71 15.31 -17.47
CA ASP A 266 -7.38 15.94 -17.58
C ASP A 266 -6.61 15.95 -16.25
N LEU A 267 -7.19 15.38 -15.17
CA LEU A 267 -6.52 15.31 -13.89
C LEU A 267 -5.22 14.49 -14.00
N PHE A 268 -4.12 15.05 -13.53
CA PHE A 268 -2.86 14.30 -13.46
C PHE A 268 -2.92 13.27 -12.33
N ILE A 269 -2.74 12.00 -12.67
CA ILE A 269 -2.85 10.86 -11.75
C ILE A 269 -1.53 10.09 -11.73
N ALA A 270 -0.95 9.94 -10.55
CA ALA A 270 0.19 9.09 -10.29
C ALA A 270 -0.25 7.89 -9.44
N LEU A 271 -0.08 6.68 -9.97
CA LEU A 271 -0.30 5.44 -9.21
C LEU A 271 0.93 5.17 -8.35
N ASN A 272 0.68 4.96 -7.06
CA ASN A 272 1.69 4.62 -6.05
C ASN A 272 1.46 3.18 -5.59
N THR A 273 2.45 2.29 -5.76
CA THR A 273 2.25 0.86 -5.46
C THR A 273 3.49 0.21 -4.87
N SER A 274 3.27 -0.82 -4.07
CA SER A 274 4.32 -1.68 -3.53
C SER A 274 4.90 -2.64 -4.57
N LEU A 275 4.21 -2.83 -5.71
CA LEU A 275 4.66 -3.72 -6.75
C LEU A 275 5.85 -3.12 -7.52
N SER A 276 6.97 -3.82 -7.53
CA SER A 276 8.16 -3.46 -8.29
C SER A 276 8.22 -4.23 -9.62
N GLY A 277 8.61 -3.57 -10.72
CA GLY A 277 9.00 -4.23 -11.97
C GLY A 277 8.30 -3.77 -13.24
N SER A 278 8.68 -4.37 -14.37
CA SER A 278 8.19 -4.11 -15.75
C SER A 278 6.68 -4.33 -15.96
N PHE A 279 5.99 -4.87 -14.97
CA PHE A 279 4.54 -5.01 -14.94
C PHE A 279 3.82 -3.66 -14.99
N ASN A 280 4.48 -2.64 -14.46
CA ASN A 280 3.92 -1.34 -14.19
C ASN A 280 3.77 -0.46 -15.44
N GLU A 281 4.71 -0.51 -16.39
CA GLU A 281 4.68 0.34 -17.59
C GLU A 281 3.53 -0.02 -18.53
N ALA A 282 3.30 -1.31 -18.75
CA ALA A 282 2.18 -1.78 -19.59
C ALA A 282 0.78 -1.47 -19.00
N MET A 283 0.68 -1.39 -17.65
CA MET A 283 -0.55 -1.03 -16.96
C MET A 283 -0.81 0.48 -16.98
N VAL A 284 0.23 1.31 -16.91
CA VAL A 284 0.14 2.77 -17.04
C VAL A 284 -0.59 3.16 -18.33
N GLU A 285 -0.15 2.61 -19.47
CA GLU A 285 -0.76 2.89 -20.76
C GLU A 285 -2.22 2.41 -20.84
N LYS A 286 -2.51 1.23 -20.28
CA LYS A 286 -3.83 0.60 -20.37
C LYS A 286 -4.89 1.31 -19.51
N VAL A 287 -4.51 1.85 -18.36
CA VAL A 287 -5.43 2.47 -17.39
C VAL A 287 -5.52 3.97 -17.58
N GLY A 288 -4.54 4.59 -18.25
CA GLY A 288 -4.53 6.01 -18.53
C GLY A 288 -4.04 6.88 -17.35
N CYS A 289 -3.25 6.33 -16.42
CA CYS A 289 -2.54 7.16 -15.45
C CYS A 289 -1.36 7.87 -16.11
N ASN A 290 -0.90 8.98 -15.50
CA ASN A 290 0.19 9.78 -16.06
C ASN A 290 1.55 9.30 -15.61
N ARG A 291 1.64 8.75 -14.40
CA ARG A 291 2.88 8.22 -13.80
C ARG A 291 2.59 7.03 -12.94
N PHE A 292 3.63 6.22 -12.79
CA PHE A 292 3.69 5.11 -11.89
C PHE A 292 4.91 5.28 -10.99
N ILE A 293 4.72 5.18 -9.69
CA ILE A 293 5.80 5.29 -8.71
C ILE A 293 5.76 4.12 -7.74
N SER A 294 6.93 3.60 -7.40
CA SER A 294 7.03 2.61 -6.33
C SER A 294 6.86 3.30 -4.97
N LYS A 295 6.06 2.72 -4.08
CA LYS A 295 5.96 3.14 -2.67
C LYS A 295 7.37 3.04 -2.08
N PHE A 296 7.79 3.77 -1.27
CA PHE A 296 7.72 5.11 -0.76
C PHE A 296 9.12 5.72 -0.94
N GLN A 297 9.29 6.66 -1.81
CA GLN A 297 10.56 7.33 -2.09
C GLN A 297 10.31 8.83 -2.07
N PRO A 298 10.73 9.54 -1.01
CA PRO A 298 10.53 10.98 -0.88
C PRO A 298 10.95 11.76 -2.13
N ASP A 299 12.16 11.50 -2.61
CA ASP A 299 12.73 12.22 -3.75
C ASP A 299 11.95 11.99 -5.05
N LEU A 300 11.45 10.76 -5.26
CA LEU A 300 10.65 10.44 -6.44
C LEU A 300 9.26 11.10 -6.39
N LEU A 301 8.65 11.18 -5.20
CA LEU A 301 7.41 11.92 -5.01
C LEU A 301 7.58 13.40 -5.35
N VAL A 302 8.68 13.99 -4.88
CA VAL A 302 9.03 15.38 -5.14
C VAL A 302 9.27 15.62 -6.62
N ASP A 303 10.03 14.76 -7.29
CA ASP A 303 10.32 14.87 -8.72
C ASP A 303 9.04 14.86 -9.57
N VAL A 304 8.11 13.94 -9.28
CA VAL A 304 6.83 13.86 -10.00
C VAL A 304 5.98 15.12 -9.80
N VAL A 305 5.94 15.66 -8.58
CA VAL A 305 5.22 16.90 -8.30
C VAL A 305 5.83 18.09 -9.02
N GLN A 306 7.16 18.21 -8.99
CA GLN A 306 7.88 19.29 -9.69
C GLN A 306 7.70 19.18 -11.20
N GLN A 307 7.78 17.96 -11.76
CA GLN A 307 7.53 17.73 -13.16
C GLN A 307 6.12 18.21 -13.56
N ARG A 308 5.10 17.79 -12.78
CA ARG A 308 3.72 18.25 -13.04
C ARG A 308 3.57 19.77 -12.98
N MET A 309 4.26 20.42 -12.03
CA MET A 309 4.26 21.87 -11.94
C MET A 309 4.91 22.54 -13.15
N ARG A 310 6.05 22.02 -13.64
CA ARG A 310 6.71 22.51 -14.87
C ARG A 310 5.79 22.42 -16.08
N GLU A 311 5.10 21.28 -16.26
CA GLU A 311 4.11 21.11 -17.33
C GLU A 311 3.03 22.18 -17.24
N LYS A 312 2.45 22.39 -16.05
CA LYS A 312 1.38 23.38 -15.84
C LYS A 312 1.84 24.83 -16.08
N LEU A 313 3.09 25.14 -15.78
CA LEU A 313 3.67 26.46 -16.08
C LEU A 313 3.90 26.66 -17.57
N ALA A 314 4.30 25.61 -18.29
CA ALA A 314 4.49 25.66 -19.75
C ALA A 314 3.16 25.82 -20.51
N ASP A 315 2.10 25.15 -20.05
CA ASP A 315 0.75 25.23 -20.65
C ASP A 315 0.05 26.56 -20.38
N GLY A 316 0.47 27.31 -19.36
CA GLY A 316 -0.10 28.61 -18.95
C GLY A 316 0.67 29.83 -19.49
N SER A 317 1.74 29.60 -20.27
CA SER A 317 2.55 30.61 -20.95
C SER A 317 2.17 30.68 -22.42
#